data_d4fd65c5112c45608e5bb050f2646c6a
#
_entry.id   d4fd65c5112c45608e5bb050f2646c6a
#
_cell.length_a   1.000
_cell.length_b   1.000
_cell.length_c   1.000
_cell.angle_alpha   90.00
_cell.angle_beta   90.00
_cell.angle_gamma   90.00
#
_symmetry.space_group_name_H-M   'P 1'
#
loop_
_entity.id
_entity.type
_entity.pdbx_description
1 polymer ?
#
loop_
_entity_poly.entity_id
_entity_poly.type
_entity_poly.pdbx_seq_one_letter_code
_entity_poly.pdbx_strand_id
1 'polypeptide(L)'
;IIIFGDKNIGSNFTYDTGIASQSILLGATEMGLAGCMIAAFNRKSLRKTLNIPDMLEAVLVIAIGKPKENIVIEKVGNDNDIRYWRDDNYVHHVPKRSLDDIIVGSY
;
A
#
# COMPACT_ATOMS: atom_id res chain seq x y z
N ILE A 1 -7.55 -8.92 -0.50
CA ILE A 1 -7.95 -8.45 -1.84
C ILE A 1 -6.74 -8.57 -2.76
N ILE A 2 -6.97 -9.02 -4.00
CA ILE A 2 -5.93 -9.04 -5.03
C ILE A 2 -6.41 -8.14 -6.16
N ILE A 3 -5.58 -7.20 -6.58
CA ILE A 3 -5.84 -6.35 -7.74
C ILE A 3 -5.23 -7.02 -8.96
N PHE A 4 -6.04 -7.17 -9.99
CA PHE A 4 -5.63 -7.73 -11.27
C PHE A 4 -5.64 -6.66 -12.36
N GLY A 5 -4.64 -6.72 -13.24
CA GLY A 5 -4.65 -6.05 -14.53
C GLY A 5 -5.08 -7.03 -15.62
N ASP A 6 -6.00 -6.61 -16.49
CA ASP A 6 -6.40 -7.38 -17.67
C ASP A 6 -5.51 -7.02 -18.87
N LYS A 7 -4.66 -7.94 -19.26
CA LYS A 7 -3.71 -7.77 -20.38
C LYS A 7 -4.38 -7.60 -21.75
N ASN A 8 -5.66 -7.93 -21.87
CA ASN A 8 -6.42 -7.66 -23.08
C ASN A 8 -6.78 -6.17 -23.21
N ILE A 9 -6.83 -5.44 -22.07
CA ILE A 9 -7.16 -4.01 -22.03
C ILE A 9 -5.90 -3.17 -22.11
N GLY A 10 -4.81 -3.60 -21.47
CA GLY A 10 -3.57 -2.82 -21.42
C GLY A 10 -2.40 -3.58 -20.81
N SER A 11 -1.24 -2.92 -20.79
CA SER A 11 0.00 -3.48 -20.24
C SER A 11 0.56 -2.68 -19.04
N ASN A 12 0.04 -1.49 -18.78
CA ASN A 12 0.47 -0.65 -17.66
C ASN A 12 -0.73 -0.30 -16.77
N PHE A 13 -0.72 -0.84 -15.56
CA PHE A 13 -1.78 -0.69 -14.58
C PHE A 13 -1.34 0.14 -13.35
N THR A 14 -0.20 0.82 -13.44
CA THR A 14 0.43 1.47 -12.27
C THR A 14 -0.47 2.52 -11.65
N TYR A 15 -1.02 3.43 -12.45
CA TYR A 15 -1.89 4.51 -11.94
C TYR A 15 -3.22 3.96 -11.42
N ASP A 16 -3.87 3.10 -12.20
CA ASP A 16 -5.16 2.50 -11.82
C ASP A 16 -5.03 1.69 -10.54
N THR A 17 -3.94 0.93 -10.39
CA THR A 17 -3.64 0.16 -9.18
C THR A 17 -3.47 1.07 -7.97
N GLY A 18 -2.75 2.19 -8.11
CA GLY A 18 -2.56 3.17 -7.04
C GLY A 18 -3.89 3.80 -6.60
N ILE A 19 -4.71 4.24 -7.56
CA ILE A 19 -6.02 4.86 -7.30
C ILE A 19 -6.97 3.86 -6.62
N ALA A 20 -7.08 2.65 -7.17
CA ALA A 20 -7.93 1.60 -6.61
C ALA A 20 -7.50 1.22 -5.19
N SER A 21 -6.19 1.06 -4.96
CA SER A 21 -5.64 0.71 -3.65
C SER A 21 -5.93 1.77 -2.60
N GLN A 22 -5.73 3.03 -2.95
CA GLN A 22 -6.01 4.15 -2.04
C GLN A 22 -7.50 4.21 -1.69
N SER A 23 -8.38 4.06 -2.68
CA SER A 23 -9.84 4.05 -2.46
C SER A 23 -10.27 2.91 -1.54
N ILE A 24 -9.73 1.70 -1.75
CA ILE A 24 -10.00 0.53 -0.91
C ILE A 24 -9.54 0.78 0.54
N LEU A 25 -8.35 1.32 0.73
CA LEU A 25 -7.80 1.57 2.08
C LEU A 25 -8.52 2.69 2.81
N LEU A 26 -8.95 3.74 2.12
CA LEU A 26 -9.78 4.80 2.71
C LEU A 26 -11.14 4.25 3.16
N GLY A 27 -11.80 3.46 2.31
CA GLY A 27 -13.06 2.80 2.68
C GLY A 27 -12.88 1.81 3.84
N ALA A 28 -11.78 1.06 3.87
CA ALA A 28 -11.48 0.18 4.99
C ALA A 28 -11.30 0.97 6.31
N THR A 29 -10.61 2.12 6.24
CA THR A 29 -10.40 2.99 7.40
C THR A 29 -11.73 3.56 7.93
N GLU A 30 -12.64 3.98 7.06
CA GLU A 30 -13.98 4.43 7.44
C GLU A 30 -14.77 3.33 8.18
N MET A 31 -14.54 2.07 7.82
CA MET A 31 -15.15 0.90 8.48
C MET A 31 -14.44 0.47 9.78
N GLY A 32 -13.44 1.22 10.25
CA GLY A 32 -12.63 0.86 11.42
C GLY A 32 -11.65 -0.28 11.17
N LEU A 33 -11.30 -0.52 9.90
CA LEU A 33 -10.31 -1.50 9.49
C LEU A 33 -9.00 -0.81 9.11
N ALA A 34 -7.92 -1.57 9.05
CA ALA A 34 -6.64 -1.14 8.51
C ALA A 34 -6.19 -2.07 7.39
N GLY A 35 -5.29 -1.60 6.56
CA GLY A 35 -4.77 -2.40 5.47
C GLY A 35 -3.30 -2.16 5.17
N CYS A 36 -2.71 -3.11 4.47
CA CYS A 36 -1.32 -3.06 4.01
C CYS A 36 -1.25 -3.46 2.54
N MET A 37 -0.55 -2.65 1.75
CA MET A 37 -0.22 -2.96 0.35
C MET A 37 1.00 -3.87 0.31
N ILE A 38 0.88 -5.01 -0.38
CA ILE A 38 1.93 -6.01 -0.50
C ILE A 38 2.27 -6.16 -1.98
N ALA A 39 3.40 -5.61 -2.40
CA ALA A 39 3.92 -5.73 -3.76
C ALA A 39 4.89 -6.90 -3.94
N ALA A 40 5.58 -7.28 -2.85
CA ALA A 40 6.55 -8.36 -2.82
C ALA A 40 5.87 -9.70 -2.52
N PHE A 41 5.37 -10.38 -3.55
CA PHE A 41 4.78 -11.73 -3.44
C PHE A 41 5.15 -12.60 -4.65
N ASN A 42 5.04 -13.90 -4.50
CA ASN A 42 5.33 -14.84 -5.58
C ASN A 42 4.13 -14.96 -6.54
N ARG A 43 4.17 -14.20 -7.63
CA ARG A 43 3.09 -14.15 -8.65
C ARG A 43 2.83 -15.51 -9.30
N LYS A 44 3.87 -16.31 -9.54
CA LYS A 44 3.72 -17.64 -10.16
C LYS A 44 3.00 -18.62 -9.23
N SER A 45 3.39 -18.63 -7.96
CA SER A 45 2.75 -19.46 -6.95
C SER A 45 1.29 -19.06 -6.75
N LEU A 46 1.02 -17.75 -6.63
CA LEU A 46 -0.33 -17.22 -6.46
C LEU A 46 -1.23 -17.61 -7.66
N ARG A 47 -0.74 -17.44 -8.88
CA ARG A 47 -1.44 -17.84 -10.11
C ARG A 47 -1.82 -19.32 -10.09
N LYS A 48 -0.87 -20.18 -9.74
CA LYS A 48 -1.09 -21.64 -9.67
C LYS A 48 -2.11 -22.00 -8.61
N THR A 49 -1.99 -21.44 -7.41
CA THR A 49 -2.85 -21.78 -6.27
C THR A 49 -4.30 -21.35 -6.49
N LEU A 50 -4.50 -20.20 -7.12
CA LEU A 50 -5.84 -19.63 -7.35
C LEU A 50 -6.40 -19.89 -8.75
N ASN A 51 -5.69 -20.65 -9.60
CA ASN A 51 -6.06 -20.91 -10.99
C ASN A 51 -6.36 -19.63 -11.79
N ILE A 52 -5.51 -18.60 -11.63
CA ILE A 52 -5.72 -17.29 -12.26
C ILE A 52 -5.50 -17.41 -13.78
N PRO A 53 -6.48 -16.99 -14.61
CA PRO A 53 -6.35 -17.00 -16.06
C PRO A 53 -5.14 -16.22 -16.58
N ASP A 54 -4.59 -16.63 -17.74
CA ASP A 54 -3.36 -16.04 -18.27
C ASP A 54 -3.50 -14.57 -18.70
N MET A 55 -4.72 -14.14 -19.06
CA MET A 55 -4.99 -12.74 -19.38
C MET A 55 -4.92 -11.82 -18.13
N LEU A 56 -5.06 -12.36 -16.93
CA LEU A 56 -5.01 -11.57 -15.71
C LEU A 56 -3.62 -11.60 -15.09
N GLU A 57 -3.12 -10.43 -14.73
CA GLU A 57 -1.88 -10.25 -13.97
C GLU A 57 -2.18 -9.76 -12.55
N ALA A 58 -1.72 -10.49 -11.54
CA ALA A 58 -1.80 -10.02 -10.16
C ALA A 58 -0.78 -8.89 -9.95
N VAL A 59 -1.27 -7.66 -9.80
CA VAL A 59 -0.43 -6.45 -9.70
C VAL A 59 -0.10 -6.13 -8.26
N LEU A 60 -1.09 -6.23 -7.37
CA LEU A 60 -0.95 -5.89 -5.96
C LEU A 60 -1.87 -6.75 -5.09
N VAL A 61 -1.40 -7.06 -3.90
CA VAL A 61 -2.22 -7.67 -2.84
C VAL A 61 -2.46 -6.63 -1.75
N ILE A 62 -3.69 -6.53 -1.26
CA ILE A 62 -4.05 -5.69 -0.11
C ILE A 62 -4.57 -6.63 0.99
N ALA A 63 -3.85 -6.68 2.10
CA ALA A 63 -4.31 -7.30 3.32
C ALA A 63 -5.18 -6.30 4.09
N ILE A 64 -6.37 -6.72 4.54
CA ILE A 64 -7.28 -5.88 5.32
C ILE A 64 -7.68 -6.64 6.58
N GLY A 65 -7.72 -5.95 7.70
CA GLY A 65 -8.09 -6.54 8.98
C GLY A 65 -8.33 -5.50 10.07
N LYS A 66 -8.68 -5.95 11.26
CA LYS A 66 -8.77 -5.05 12.43
C LYS A 66 -7.36 -4.60 12.81
N PRO A 67 -7.14 -3.28 13.01
CA PRO A 67 -5.85 -2.77 13.45
C PRO A 67 -5.51 -3.33 14.82
N LYS A 68 -4.28 -3.82 14.96
CA LYS A 68 -3.75 -4.31 16.24
C LYS A 68 -2.57 -3.46 16.72
N GLU A 69 -1.89 -2.77 15.80
CA GLU A 69 -0.76 -1.93 16.11
C GLU A 69 -1.22 -0.50 16.47
N ASN A 70 -0.51 0.12 17.39
CA ASN A 70 -0.58 1.56 17.59
C ASN A 70 0.45 2.22 16.66
N ILE A 71 -0.03 3.06 15.73
CA ILE A 71 0.82 3.72 14.73
C ILE A 71 0.87 5.20 15.02
N VAL A 72 2.08 5.74 15.08
CA VAL A 72 2.35 7.18 15.22
C VAL A 72 3.03 7.69 13.96
N ILE A 73 2.44 8.70 13.35
CA ILE A 73 3.06 9.41 12.22
C ILE A 73 3.94 10.51 12.77
N GLU A 74 5.19 10.51 12.40
CA GLU A 74 6.18 11.50 12.81
C GLU A 74 6.68 12.32 11.62
N LYS A 75 7.15 13.54 11.89
CA LYS A 75 7.86 14.30 10.86
C LYS A 75 9.26 13.70 10.66
N VAL A 76 9.67 13.55 9.41
CA VAL A 76 11.04 13.16 9.05
C VAL A 76 12.04 14.13 9.67
N GLY A 77 13.08 13.60 10.30
CA GLY A 77 14.17 14.36 10.89
C GLY A 77 15.12 14.97 9.85
N ASN A 78 16.11 15.71 10.32
CA ASN A 78 17.11 16.39 9.48
C ASN A 78 18.01 15.42 8.69
N ASP A 79 18.08 14.16 9.12
CA ASP A 79 18.80 13.07 8.45
C ASP A 79 18.06 12.49 7.23
N ASN A 80 16.83 12.94 7.00
CA ASN A 80 15.92 12.43 5.96
C ASN A 80 15.68 10.91 6.03
N ASP A 81 15.84 10.29 7.19
CA ASP A 81 15.53 8.86 7.36
C ASP A 81 14.02 8.65 7.39
N ILE A 82 13.50 7.90 6.42
CA ILE A 82 12.09 7.55 6.26
C ILE A 82 11.78 6.12 6.73
N ARG A 83 12.76 5.42 7.27
CA ARG A 83 12.56 4.04 7.75
C ARG A 83 11.67 4.06 8.97
N TYR A 84 10.65 3.21 8.96
CA TYR A 84 9.80 2.99 10.12
C TYR A 84 10.51 2.11 11.15
N TRP A 85 10.14 2.29 12.41
CA TRP A 85 10.71 1.55 13.53
C TRP A 85 9.67 1.29 14.62
N ARG A 86 9.98 0.44 15.58
CA ARG A 86 9.13 0.19 16.77
C ARG A 86 9.90 0.47 18.02
N ASP A 87 9.22 1.10 18.98
CA ASP A 87 9.75 1.31 20.30
C ASP A 87 9.57 0.10 21.24
N ASP A 88 10.04 0.19 22.46
CA ASP A 88 9.93 -0.87 23.46
C ASP A 88 8.48 -1.16 23.90
N ASN A 89 7.56 -0.27 23.61
CA ASN A 89 6.11 -0.43 23.85
C ASN A 89 5.37 -0.99 22.62
N TYR A 90 6.10 -1.42 21.59
CA TYR A 90 5.57 -1.88 20.31
C TYR A 90 4.76 -0.83 19.53
N VAL A 91 4.96 0.46 19.83
CA VAL A 91 4.40 1.53 19.00
C VAL A 91 5.16 1.60 17.67
N HIS A 92 4.42 1.66 16.58
CA HIS A 92 4.99 1.70 15.24
C HIS A 92 5.12 3.15 14.78
N HIS A 93 6.33 3.66 14.74
CA HIS A 93 6.67 5.01 14.33
C HIS A 93 6.93 5.05 12.82
N VAL A 94 6.21 5.93 12.12
CA VAL A 94 6.26 6.06 10.67
C VAL A 94 6.62 7.49 10.27
N PRO A 95 7.90 7.76 9.96
CA PRO A 95 8.33 9.09 9.53
C PRO A 95 7.73 9.46 8.17
N LYS A 96 7.16 10.67 8.08
CA LYS A 96 6.59 11.24 6.86
C LYS A 96 7.13 12.65 6.60
N ARG A 97 7.36 12.99 5.33
CA ARG A 97 7.67 14.37 4.93
C ARG A 97 6.43 15.25 5.09
N SER A 98 6.61 16.50 5.48
CA SER A 98 5.52 17.47 5.50
C SER A 98 5.07 17.83 4.08
N LEU A 99 3.88 18.42 3.95
CA LEU A 99 3.42 18.92 2.65
C LEU A 99 4.37 19.97 2.07
N ASP A 100 4.88 20.85 2.91
CA ASP A 100 5.84 21.90 2.49
C ASP A 100 7.14 21.30 1.93
N ASP A 101 7.55 20.13 2.42
CA ASP A 101 8.76 19.45 1.95
C ASP A 101 8.56 18.74 0.59
N ILE A 102 7.33 18.49 0.18
CA ILE A 102 6.99 17.75 -1.05
C ILE A 102 6.34 18.63 -2.13
N ILE A 103 5.83 19.81 -1.78
CA ILE A 103 5.30 20.78 -2.74
C ILE A 103 6.46 21.62 -3.25
N VAL A 104 6.77 21.49 -4.54
CA VAL A 104 7.87 22.21 -5.18
C VAL A 104 7.48 23.58 -5.73
N GLY A 105 6.21 23.90 -5.76
CA GLY A 105 5.68 25.21 -6.17
C GLY A 105 4.16 25.21 -6.28
N SER A 106 3.58 26.39 -6.13
CA SER A 106 2.15 26.63 -6.43
C SER A 106 2.07 27.77 -7.46
N TYR A 107 1.26 27.59 -8.51
CA TYR A 107 1.14 28.51 -9.64
C TYR A 107 -0.30 29.00 -9.75
#